data_9873a78af7d98429f5ca3f900dd9508f
#
_entry.id   9873a78af7d98429f5ca3f900dd9508f
#
_cell.length_a   1.000
_cell.length_b   1.000
_cell.length_c   1.000
_cell.angle_alpha   90.00
_cell.angle_beta   90.00
_cell.angle_gamma   90.00
#
_symmetry.space_group_name_H-M   'P 1'
#
loop_
_entity.id
_entity.type
_entity.pdbx_description
1 polymer ?
#
loop_
_entity_poly.entity_id
_entity_poly.type
_entity_poly.pdbx_seq_one_letter_code
_entity_poly.pdbx_strand_id
1 'polypeptide(L)'
;MPLSRFSSALTLTLATLAIVAQTSLASAIDAAQTSIALAEPRFADGELIIIDGEQMLIESGGGTANLTVQRGVANTAPAAHDAGTTVYSGYDYTGLVLDPIDETGTDESVWYRLALTQAGLDTATQGAPLNLGGKAFLQTLSFWRRCTVLPGTPVQNKLDIKLRLTGTENPIL
;
A
#
# COMPACT_ATOMS: atom_id res chain seq x y z
N MET A 1 0.46 39.90 0.30
CA MET A 1 1.44 38.84 0.60
C MET A 1 1.03 37.59 -0.17
N PRO A 2 1.88 37.00 -0.97
CA PRO A 2 1.54 35.70 -1.57
C PRO A 2 1.40 34.69 -0.44
N LEU A 3 0.24 34.04 -0.37
CA LEU A 3 0.03 32.94 0.55
C LEU A 3 1.06 31.85 0.23
N SER A 4 1.74 31.41 1.26
CA SER A 4 2.94 30.59 1.20
C SER A 4 2.74 29.29 0.43
N ARG A 5 3.73 28.95 -0.40
CA ARG A 5 3.86 27.62 -0.98
C ARG A 5 4.23 26.65 0.13
N PHE A 6 3.35 25.72 0.46
CA PHE A 6 3.69 24.62 1.35
C PHE A 6 4.21 23.45 0.52
N SER A 7 5.46 23.07 0.73
CA SER A 7 5.98 21.82 0.22
C SER A 7 6.35 20.92 1.40
N SER A 8 5.98 19.66 1.35
CA SER A 8 6.30 18.68 2.37
C SER A 8 6.70 17.36 1.75
N ALA A 9 7.69 16.71 2.35
CA ALA A 9 8.00 15.33 2.05
C ALA A 9 6.97 14.43 2.75
N LEU A 10 6.48 13.44 2.04
CA LEU A 10 5.64 12.38 2.57
C LEU A 10 6.31 11.05 2.27
N THR A 11 6.37 10.21 3.27
CA THR A 11 6.88 8.85 3.16
C THR A 11 5.74 7.89 3.42
N LEU A 12 5.52 6.98 2.48
CA LEU A 12 4.54 5.92 2.56
C LEU A 12 5.29 4.59 2.58
N THR A 13 4.99 3.76 3.57
CA THR A 13 5.43 2.37 3.57
C THR A 13 4.27 1.51 3.10
N LEU A 14 4.46 0.72 2.04
CA LEU A 14 3.39 -0.10 1.46
C LEU A 14 2.74 -1.03 2.48
N ALA A 15 3.51 -1.50 3.47
CA ALA A 15 2.98 -2.31 4.57
C ALA A 15 1.98 -1.57 5.49
N THR A 16 2.01 -0.23 5.51
CA THR A 16 1.10 0.59 6.32
C THR A 16 -0.06 1.16 5.52
N LEU A 17 -0.01 1.04 4.21
CA LEU A 17 -1.15 1.34 3.36
C LEU A 17 -2.14 0.17 3.42
N ALA A 18 -3.43 0.46 3.34
CA ALA A 18 -4.49 -0.56 3.32
C ALA A 18 -4.40 -1.55 2.12
N ILE A 19 -3.41 -1.40 1.26
CA ILE A 19 -3.09 -2.27 0.13
C ILE A 19 -2.41 -3.57 0.56
N VAL A 20 -1.70 -3.60 1.69
CA VAL A 20 -1.08 -4.83 2.20
C VAL A 20 -1.96 -5.36 3.31
N ALA A 21 -2.69 -6.42 3.04
CA ALA A 21 -3.42 -7.12 4.07
C ALA A 21 -2.42 -7.70 5.08
N GLN A 22 -2.61 -7.40 6.36
CA GLN A 22 -1.76 -7.80 7.46
C GLN A 22 -2.60 -8.29 8.63
N THR A 23 -2.22 -9.39 9.19
CA THR A 23 -2.75 -9.96 10.43
C THR A 23 -1.63 -10.70 11.14
N SER A 24 -1.92 -11.57 12.09
CA SER A 24 -0.94 -12.44 12.74
C SER A 24 -1.48 -13.86 12.89
N LEU A 25 -0.58 -14.81 13.10
CA LEU A 25 -0.96 -16.17 13.50
C LEU A 25 -1.61 -16.15 14.89
N ALA A 26 -2.79 -16.74 15.02
CA ALA A 26 -3.46 -16.89 16.30
C ALA A 26 -2.81 -18.00 17.16
N SER A 27 -2.17 -18.98 16.54
CA SER A 27 -1.45 -20.06 17.20
C SER A 27 -0.18 -20.41 16.40
N ALA A 28 0.82 -20.98 17.11
CA ALA A 28 2.01 -21.49 16.46
C ALA A 28 1.67 -22.64 15.52
N ILE A 29 2.44 -22.76 14.44
CA ILE A 29 2.33 -23.84 13.46
C ILE A 29 3.70 -24.50 13.27
N ASP A 30 3.71 -25.82 13.05
CA ASP A 30 4.92 -26.52 12.65
C ASP A 30 5.12 -26.52 11.12
N ALA A 31 6.22 -27.09 10.65
CA ALA A 31 6.56 -27.11 9.22
C ALA A 31 5.65 -28.02 8.37
N ALA A 32 4.85 -28.88 8.97
CA ALA A 32 3.99 -29.84 8.24
C ALA A 32 2.52 -29.41 8.26
N GLN A 33 2.13 -28.55 9.15
CA GLN A 33 0.75 -28.14 9.37
C GLN A 33 0.26 -27.27 8.20
N THR A 34 -0.83 -27.69 7.56
CA THR A 34 -1.48 -26.95 6.45
C THR A 34 -2.73 -26.17 6.88
N SER A 35 -3.29 -26.46 8.06
CA SER A 35 -4.39 -25.68 8.62
C SER A 35 -3.83 -24.63 9.56
N ILE A 36 -4.06 -23.34 9.26
CA ILE A 36 -3.56 -22.22 10.04
C ILE A 36 -4.70 -21.36 10.56
N ALA A 37 -4.52 -20.80 11.75
CA ALA A 37 -5.47 -19.86 12.34
C ALA A 37 -4.87 -18.46 12.40
N LEU A 38 -5.61 -17.47 11.91
CA LEU A 38 -5.28 -16.05 11.92
C LEU A 38 -5.99 -15.34 13.08
N ALA A 39 -5.42 -14.25 13.55
CA ALA A 39 -6.07 -13.41 14.55
C ALA A 39 -7.33 -12.71 13.99
N GLU A 40 -7.30 -12.37 12.70
CA GLU A 40 -8.44 -11.76 12.00
C GLU A 40 -8.52 -12.28 10.55
N PRO A 41 -9.73 -12.41 9.97
CA PRO A 41 -9.89 -12.74 8.55
C PRO A 41 -9.42 -11.58 7.68
N ARG A 42 -8.52 -11.84 6.72
CA ARG A 42 -7.94 -10.80 5.85
C ARG A 42 -7.78 -11.22 4.40
N PHE A 43 -7.75 -12.50 4.11
CA PHE A 43 -7.34 -13.04 2.82
C PHE A 43 -8.45 -13.86 2.17
N ALA A 44 -8.39 -14.01 0.84
CA ALA A 44 -9.31 -14.82 0.06
C ALA A 44 -8.63 -16.13 -0.42
N ASP A 45 -9.43 -17.07 -0.91
CA ASP A 45 -8.92 -18.29 -1.56
C ASP A 45 -8.14 -17.91 -2.84
N GLY A 46 -7.02 -18.58 -3.07
CA GLY A 46 -6.12 -18.32 -4.19
C GLY A 46 -5.11 -17.19 -3.94
N GLU A 47 -5.16 -16.51 -2.82
CA GLU A 47 -4.16 -15.50 -2.48
C GLU A 47 -2.88 -16.12 -1.93
N LEU A 48 -1.75 -15.41 -2.17
CA LEU A 48 -0.47 -15.71 -1.56
C LEU A 48 -0.30 -14.91 -0.26
N ILE A 49 0.25 -15.58 0.76
CA ILE A 49 0.66 -14.96 2.02
C ILE A 49 2.12 -15.25 2.31
N ILE A 50 2.76 -14.38 3.09
CA ILE A 50 4.15 -14.53 3.54
C ILE A 50 4.19 -14.49 5.06
N ILE A 51 4.89 -15.48 5.65
CA ILE A 51 5.16 -15.58 7.09
C ILE A 51 6.65 -15.87 7.24
N ASP A 52 7.42 -14.95 7.86
CA ASP A 52 8.88 -15.07 8.08
C ASP A 52 9.69 -15.44 6.82
N GLY A 53 9.19 -15.05 5.63
CA GLY A 53 9.82 -15.38 4.36
C GLY A 53 9.35 -16.70 3.72
N GLU A 54 8.54 -17.51 4.37
CA GLU A 54 7.85 -18.62 3.73
C GLU A 54 6.62 -18.10 2.96
N GLN A 55 6.47 -18.51 1.71
CA GLN A 55 5.28 -18.25 0.91
C GLN A 55 4.32 -19.42 0.96
N MET A 56 3.04 -19.11 1.13
CA MET A 56 1.96 -20.08 1.20
C MET A 56 0.82 -19.63 0.29
N LEU A 57 0.21 -20.60 -0.41
CA LEU A 57 -0.99 -20.36 -1.21
C LEU A 57 -2.23 -20.78 -0.41
N ILE A 58 -3.21 -19.91 -0.30
CA ILE A 58 -4.48 -20.22 0.35
C ILE A 58 -5.33 -21.07 -0.58
N GLU A 59 -5.56 -22.32 -0.19
CA GLU A 59 -6.39 -23.27 -0.95
C GLU A 59 -7.87 -23.14 -0.60
N SER A 60 -8.18 -22.87 0.67
CA SER A 60 -9.55 -22.70 1.14
C SER A 60 -9.64 -22.00 2.50
N GLY A 61 -10.84 -21.55 2.87
CA GLY A 61 -11.11 -20.86 4.12
C GLY A 61 -11.02 -19.35 4.00
N GLY A 62 -10.81 -18.81 2.80
CA GLY A 62 -10.77 -17.37 2.55
C GLY A 62 -12.00 -16.64 3.09
N GLY A 63 -11.82 -15.43 3.58
CA GLY A 63 -12.85 -14.66 4.27
C GLY A 63 -13.10 -15.09 5.72
N THR A 64 -12.40 -16.12 6.21
CA THR A 64 -12.44 -16.55 7.61
C THR A 64 -11.07 -16.47 8.27
N ALA A 65 -11.02 -16.67 9.60
CA ALA A 65 -9.76 -16.72 10.33
C ALA A 65 -9.05 -18.10 10.24
N ASN A 66 -9.71 -19.13 9.71
CA ASN A 66 -9.14 -20.47 9.59
C ASN A 66 -8.92 -20.82 8.11
N LEU A 67 -7.67 -20.94 7.74
CA LEU A 67 -7.26 -21.18 6.36
C LEU A 67 -6.66 -22.58 6.20
N THR A 68 -6.86 -23.17 5.02
CA THR A 68 -6.05 -24.30 4.54
C THR A 68 -5.08 -23.76 3.48
N VAL A 69 -3.79 -24.06 3.63
CA VAL A 69 -2.74 -23.51 2.79
C VAL A 69 -1.86 -24.62 2.20
N GLN A 70 -1.39 -24.38 0.99
CA GLN A 70 -0.24 -25.08 0.43
C GLN A 70 1.02 -24.39 0.95
N ARG A 71 1.90 -25.14 1.60
CA ARG A 71 3.12 -24.66 2.22
C ARG A 71 4.29 -24.59 1.22
N GLY A 72 5.24 -23.69 1.46
CA GLY A 72 6.51 -23.65 0.77
C GLY A 72 6.41 -23.42 -0.74
N VAL A 73 5.45 -22.60 -1.20
CA VAL A 73 5.33 -22.25 -2.63
C VAL A 73 6.44 -21.29 -3.06
N ALA A 74 6.57 -21.07 -4.37
CA ALA A 74 7.53 -20.10 -4.96
C ALA A 74 8.99 -20.31 -4.48
N ASN A 75 9.43 -21.57 -4.41
CA ASN A 75 10.79 -21.96 -4.00
C ASN A 75 11.15 -21.62 -2.54
N THR A 76 10.20 -21.38 -1.68
CA THR A 76 10.43 -21.29 -0.23
C THR A 76 10.30 -22.68 0.40
N ALA A 77 10.84 -22.84 1.60
CA ALA A 77 10.72 -24.08 2.37
C ALA A 77 9.73 -23.92 3.53
N PRO A 78 8.86 -24.95 3.79
CA PRO A 78 8.03 -24.93 4.99
C PRO A 78 8.86 -24.85 6.27
N ALA A 79 8.46 -23.97 7.19
CA ALA A 79 9.12 -23.74 8.47
C ALA A 79 8.10 -23.68 9.62
N ALA A 80 8.56 -23.81 10.84
CA ALA A 80 7.73 -23.54 12.01
C ALA A 80 7.62 -22.02 12.25
N HIS A 81 6.44 -21.55 12.64
CA HIS A 81 6.19 -20.15 12.95
C HIS A 81 5.47 -20.01 14.30
N ASP A 82 5.90 -19.05 15.09
CA ASP A 82 5.33 -18.80 16.41
C ASP A 82 3.96 -18.10 16.33
N ALA A 83 3.16 -18.28 17.38
CA ALA A 83 1.93 -17.50 17.57
C ALA A 83 2.27 -15.99 17.62
N GLY A 84 1.44 -15.16 17.01
CA GLY A 84 1.66 -13.72 16.92
C GLY A 84 2.57 -13.28 15.77
N THR A 85 3.22 -14.21 15.04
CA THR A 85 4.01 -13.86 13.85
C THR A 85 3.12 -13.17 12.82
N THR A 86 3.62 -12.08 12.24
CA THR A 86 2.87 -11.30 11.25
C THR A 86 2.72 -12.06 9.94
N VAL A 87 1.51 -12.01 9.40
CA VAL A 87 1.12 -12.58 8.10
C VAL A 87 0.87 -11.44 7.13
N TYR A 88 1.59 -11.43 6.02
CA TYR A 88 1.50 -10.41 4.98
C TYR A 88 0.89 -10.99 3.70
N SER A 89 0.35 -10.10 2.87
CA SER A 89 0.04 -10.41 1.47
C SER A 89 1.32 -10.68 0.69
N GLY A 90 1.36 -11.72 -0.11
CA GLY A 90 2.53 -12.14 -0.91
C GLY A 90 2.58 -11.50 -2.29
N TYR A 91 2.40 -10.17 -2.39
CA TYR A 91 2.36 -9.46 -3.66
C TYR A 91 3.40 -8.34 -3.76
N ASP A 92 4.00 -8.23 -4.95
CA ASP A 92 4.66 -7.02 -5.41
C ASP A 92 3.67 -6.11 -6.14
N TYR A 93 4.02 -4.84 -6.27
CA TYR A 93 3.16 -3.84 -6.89
C TYR A 93 3.81 -3.27 -8.14
N THR A 94 3.04 -3.18 -9.23
CA THR A 94 3.47 -2.55 -10.48
C THR A 94 2.52 -1.45 -10.91
N GLY A 95 3.03 -0.51 -11.73
CA GLY A 95 2.23 0.57 -12.25
C GLY A 95 1.60 1.46 -11.17
N LEU A 96 2.28 1.61 -10.02
CA LEU A 96 1.78 2.46 -8.94
C LEU A 96 1.69 3.91 -9.38
N VAL A 97 0.51 4.48 -9.24
CA VAL A 97 0.22 5.88 -9.57
C VAL A 97 -0.44 6.54 -8.38
N LEU A 98 0.12 7.67 -7.94
CA LEU A 98 -0.45 8.52 -6.91
C LEU A 98 -1.15 9.70 -7.57
N ASP A 99 -2.44 9.80 -7.38
CA ASP A 99 -3.32 10.75 -8.05
C ASP A 99 -3.96 11.70 -7.03
N PRO A 100 -3.74 13.03 -7.14
CA PRO A 100 -4.50 13.98 -6.36
C PRO A 100 -5.90 14.10 -6.96
N ILE A 101 -6.92 13.90 -6.16
CA ILE A 101 -8.33 13.97 -6.57
C ILE A 101 -9.11 14.94 -5.68
N ASP A 102 -9.98 15.73 -6.27
CA ASP A 102 -11.01 16.49 -5.59
C ASP A 102 -12.35 15.78 -5.77
N GLU A 103 -12.97 15.36 -4.66
CA GLU A 103 -14.22 14.60 -4.73
C GLU A 103 -15.43 15.46 -5.11
N THR A 104 -15.31 16.78 -5.01
CA THR A 104 -16.42 17.71 -5.26
C THR A 104 -16.13 18.73 -6.35
N GLY A 105 -14.92 18.77 -6.91
CA GLY A 105 -14.52 19.76 -7.89
C GLY A 105 -13.27 19.37 -8.67
N THR A 106 -12.44 20.35 -8.99
CA THR A 106 -11.20 20.20 -9.76
C THR A 106 -10.06 21.05 -9.17
N ASP A 107 -10.11 21.36 -7.89
CA ASP A 107 -9.12 22.22 -7.22
C ASP A 107 -7.73 21.57 -7.16
N GLU A 108 -7.64 20.22 -7.21
CA GLU A 108 -6.36 19.51 -7.31
C GLU A 108 -5.58 19.95 -8.54
N SER A 109 -6.26 20.20 -9.67
CA SER A 109 -5.66 20.62 -10.93
C SER A 109 -5.00 22.00 -10.90
N VAL A 110 -5.32 22.78 -9.87
CA VAL A 110 -4.83 24.16 -9.69
C VAL A 110 -3.89 24.27 -8.49
N TRP A 111 -4.11 23.47 -7.44
CA TRP A 111 -3.42 23.65 -6.17
C TRP A 111 -2.30 22.65 -5.92
N TYR A 112 -2.37 21.45 -6.48
CA TYR A 112 -1.48 20.36 -6.12
C TYR A 112 -0.44 20.04 -7.18
N ARG A 113 0.78 19.81 -6.74
CA ARG A 113 1.86 19.20 -7.53
C ARG A 113 2.47 18.06 -6.75
N LEU A 114 2.78 16.98 -7.44
CA LEU A 114 3.45 15.80 -6.91
C LEU A 114 4.76 15.55 -7.67
N ALA A 115 5.81 15.14 -6.97
CA ALA A 115 7.08 14.78 -7.57
C ALA A 115 7.86 13.79 -6.71
N LEU A 116 8.78 13.02 -7.31
CA LEU A 116 9.67 12.11 -6.57
C LEU A 116 10.78 12.87 -5.82
N THR A 117 11.07 14.11 -6.20
CA THR A 117 12.08 14.95 -5.54
C THR A 117 11.53 16.34 -5.29
N GLN A 118 12.11 17.05 -4.30
CA GLN A 118 11.71 18.42 -4.01
C GLN A 118 11.91 19.34 -5.22
N ALA A 119 13.04 19.23 -5.91
CA ALA A 119 13.33 20.01 -7.12
C ALA A 119 12.33 19.73 -8.26
N GLY A 120 11.87 18.50 -8.39
CA GLY A 120 10.87 18.11 -9.37
C GLY A 120 9.52 18.83 -9.22
N LEU A 121 9.20 19.36 -8.03
CA LEU A 121 7.97 20.12 -7.81
C LEU A 121 7.91 21.43 -8.62
N ASP A 122 9.05 21.99 -9.01
CA ASP A 122 9.08 23.24 -9.78
C ASP A 122 8.63 23.06 -11.23
N THR A 123 8.88 21.87 -11.78
CA THR A 123 8.53 21.50 -13.16
C THR A 123 7.31 20.58 -13.25
N ALA A 124 6.85 20.02 -12.13
CA ALA A 124 5.68 19.13 -12.11
C ALA A 124 4.42 19.87 -12.57
N THR A 125 3.60 19.21 -13.37
CA THR A 125 2.29 19.73 -13.78
C THR A 125 1.33 19.70 -12.59
N GLN A 126 0.56 20.78 -12.44
CA GLN A 126 -0.48 20.85 -11.41
C GLN A 126 -1.57 19.81 -11.71
N GLY A 127 -2.04 19.13 -10.66
CA GLY A 127 -3.08 18.11 -10.75
C GLY A 127 -2.67 16.82 -11.45
N ALA A 128 -1.47 16.75 -12.01
CA ALA A 128 -1.03 15.55 -12.70
C ALA A 128 -0.75 14.41 -11.72
N PRO A 129 -1.14 13.18 -12.07
CA PRO A 129 -0.76 12.00 -11.30
C PRO A 129 0.75 11.76 -11.32
N LEU A 130 1.28 11.22 -10.23
CA LEU A 130 2.69 10.86 -10.09
C LEU A 130 2.87 9.36 -10.29
N ASN A 131 3.62 8.97 -11.32
CA ASN A 131 4.01 7.59 -11.51
C ASN A 131 5.13 7.22 -10.51
N LEU A 132 4.86 6.23 -9.67
CA LEU A 132 5.77 5.69 -8.66
C LEU A 132 6.50 4.43 -9.13
N GLY A 133 6.14 3.89 -10.30
CA GLY A 133 6.69 2.67 -10.88
C GLY A 133 6.26 1.41 -10.14
N GLY A 134 7.13 0.40 -10.17
CA GLY A 134 6.95 -0.83 -9.40
C GLY A 134 7.61 -0.72 -8.03
N LYS A 135 7.06 -1.43 -7.07
CA LYS A 135 7.60 -1.57 -5.72
C LYS A 135 7.44 -2.99 -5.24
N ALA A 136 8.53 -3.52 -4.71
CA ALA A 136 8.50 -4.79 -4.02
C ALA A 136 7.77 -4.67 -2.68
N PHE A 137 7.33 -5.79 -2.18
CA PHE A 137 6.75 -5.97 -0.86
C PHE A 137 7.57 -5.23 0.23
N LEU A 138 6.89 -4.55 1.13
CA LEU A 138 7.46 -3.74 2.22
C LEU A 138 8.40 -2.59 1.81
N GLN A 139 8.53 -2.27 0.53
CA GLN A 139 9.31 -1.09 0.14
C GLN A 139 8.62 0.20 0.56
N THR A 140 9.42 1.15 1.01
CA THR A 140 8.97 2.49 1.34
C THR A 140 8.87 3.34 0.09
N LEU A 141 7.76 4.06 -0.04
CA LEU A 141 7.55 5.07 -1.05
C LEU A 141 7.75 6.46 -0.45
N SER A 142 8.56 7.28 -1.08
CA SER A 142 8.74 8.67 -0.71
C SER A 142 8.42 9.57 -1.90
N PHE A 143 7.69 10.64 -1.63
CA PHE A 143 7.34 11.63 -2.63
C PHE A 143 7.19 13.00 -1.99
N TRP A 144 7.23 14.01 -2.82
CA TRP A 144 7.02 15.40 -2.41
C TRP A 144 5.69 15.91 -2.94
N ARG A 145 4.99 16.65 -2.12
CA ARG A 145 3.81 17.40 -2.54
C ARG A 145 4.00 18.90 -2.31
N ARG A 146 3.39 19.69 -3.17
CA ARG A 146 3.24 21.14 -2.98
C ARG A 146 1.78 21.51 -3.16
N CYS A 147 1.24 22.21 -2.18
CA CYS A 147 -0.05 22.87 -2.29
C CYS A 147 0.18 24.36 -2.50
N THR A 148 -0.41 24.95 -3.53
CA THR A 148 -0.32 26.40 -3.81
C THR A 148 -1.73 26.96 -3.87
N VAL A 149 -2.13 27.72 -2.86
CA VAL A 149 -3.42 28.40 -2.82
C VAL A 149 -3.30 29.71 -3.57
N LEU A 150 -4.21 29.96 -4.51
CA LEU A 150 -4.20 31.17 -5.34
C LEU A 150 -4.61 32.41 -4.52
N PRO A 151 -4.06 33.60 -4.85
CA PRO A 151 -4.53 34.85 -4.24
C PRO A 151 -6.04 35.03 -4.48
N GLY A 152 -6.75 35.49 -3.44
CA GLY A 152 -8.20 35.67 -3.53
C GLY A 152 -9.06 34.45 -3.26
N THR A 153 -8.46 33.29 -3.04
CA THR A 153 -9.20 32.11 -2.59
C THR A 153 -9.83 32.36 -1.22
N PRO A 154 -11.14 32.19 -1.04
CA PRO A 154 -11.78 32.34 0.25
C PRO A 154 -11.16 31.40 1.30
N VAL A 155 -11.14 31.81 2.54
CA VAL A 155 -10.73 30.92 3.64
C VAL A 155 -11.76 29.79 3.75
N GLN A 156 -11.29 28.57 3.53
CA GLN A 156 -12.12 27.36 3.59
C GLN A 156 -11.32 26.19 4.14
N ASN A 157 -12.03 25.26 4.72
CA ASN A 157 -11.45 23.97 5.14
C ASN A 157 -11.70 22.96 4.04
N LYS A 158 -10.72 22.75 3.16
CA LYS A 158 -10.81 21.83 2.03
C LYS A 158 -10.40 20.44 2.49
N LEU A 159 -11.37 19.55 2.71
CA LEU A 159 -11.17 18.17 3.20
C LEU A 159 -11.39 17.10 2.12
N ASP A 160 -11.86 17.49 0.95
CA ASP A 160 -12.24 16.62 -0.16
C ASP A 160 -11.13 16.40 -1.19
N ILE A 161 -9.98 17.07 -1.05
CA ILE A 161 -8.80 16.74 -1.84
C ILE A 161 -8.03 15.62 -1.16
N LYS A 162 -7.97 14.49 -1.83
CA LYS A 162 -7.32 13.25 -1.38
C LYS A 162 -6.17 12.86 -2.30
N LEU A 163 -5.29 12.01 -1.79
CA LEU A 163 -4.31 11.31 -2.59
C LEU A 163 -4.78 9.87 -2.75
N ARG A 164 -5.10 9.48 -3.98
CA ARG A 164 -5.50 8.12 -4.32
C ARG A 164 -4.30 7.37 -4.89
N LEU A 165 -3.96 6.24 -4.30
CA LEU A 165 -2.97 5.32 -4.83
C LEU A 165 -3.68 4.20 -5.59
N THR A 166 -3.24 3.96 -6.82
CA THR A 166 -3.69 2.85 -7.67
C THR A 166 -2.49 2.07 -8.18
N GLY A 167 -2.69 0.81 -8.54
CA GLY A 167 -1.64 -0.05 -9.09
C GLY A 167 -2.16 -1.46 -9.30
N THR A 168 -1.28 -2.34 -9.75
CA THR A 168 -1.56 -3.77 -9.94
C THR A 168 -0.75 -4.56 -8.93
N GLU A 169 -1.41 -5.47 -8.22
CA GLU A 169 -0.79 -6.47 -7.36
C GLU A 169 -0.36 -7.65 -8.22
N ASN A 170 0.88 -8.11 -8.05
CA ASN A 170 1.43 -9.27 -8.73
C ASN A 170 1.93 -10.26 -7.70
N PRO A 171 1.51 -11.53 -7.75
CA PRO A 171 2.05 -12.54 -6.85
C PRO A 171 3.58 -12.60 -6.94
N ILE A 172 4.24 -12.72 -5.81
CA ILE A 172 5.67 -12.98 -5.74
C ILE A 172 5.86 -14.47 -6.04
N LEU A 173 6.39 -14.80 -7.24
CA LEU A 173 6.62 -16.15 -7.72
C LEU A 173 8.09 -16.55 -7.57
#